data_8920a08c1de6e1e7e64674b2a0dd6670
#
_entry.id   8920a08c1de6e1e7e64674b2a0dd6670
#
_cell.length_a   1.000
_cell.length_b   1.000
_cell.length_c   1.000
_cell.angle_alpha   90.00
_cell.angle_beta   90.00
_cell.angle_gamma   90.00
#
_symmetry.space_group_name_H-M   'P 1'
#
loop_
_entity.id
_entity.type
_entity.pdbx_description
1 polymer ?
#
loop_
_entity_poly.entity_id
_entity_poly.type
_entity_poly.pdbx_seq_one_letter_code
_entity_poly.pdbx_strand_id
1 'polypeptide(L)'
;GGEVTSTIRKGIVDPQLYVNETNIFVIGMLSALLAGGTWLYVASLRGWPVSTTHTIVGSIIGFVLITKGVDAVSWGKVGNIAMSWVTSPLFSGTLAFGLYISAKKLILDRSNPGEAAIKYIPFYSFLVAAVISLVTARKGLKHVGVEFSDNEVYLFIAIFSSLVGLATSFFLRNNKEQIMREGGIEFAFGLLMIVSASAMAFAHGSNDVANAIGPLAAIVSVVDTGEIGSKAAISPWVLFIGGIGIVFGLATLGSRVIKTVGRKITALTPSLGFSAEMATASTVVAASYLGFPISTTHTLVGGVIGVGLAKGAEHLDFASIKRIIASWLVT
;
A
#
# COMPACT_ATOMS: atom_id res chain seq x y z
N GLY A 1 -2.75 -2.59 10.04
CA GLY A 1 -3.16 -1.19 10.28
C GLY A 1 -2.91 -0.68 11.71
N GLY A 2 -2.99 -1.54 12.75
CA GLY A 2 -2.92 -1.12 14.15
C GLY A 2 -1.64 -0.36 14.52
N GLU A 3 -0.48 -0.84 14.09
CA GLU A 3 0.80 -0.16 14.34
C GLU A 3 0.86 1.22 13.66
N VAL A 4 0.46 1.29 12.39
CA VAL A 4 0.41 2.56 11.65
C VAL A 4 -0.60 3.51 12.28
N THR A 5 -1.77 3.02 12.72
CA THR A 5 -2.77 3.80 13.46
C THR A 5 -2.18 4.39 14.75
N SER A 6 -1.40 3.60 15.49
CA SER A 6 -0.72 4.09 16.69
C SER A 6 0.27 5.20 16.39
N THR A 7 1.03 5.08 15.30
CA THR A 7 1.98 6.11 14.86
C THR A 7 1.26 7.41 14.47
N ILE A 8 0.16 7.33 13.73
CA ILE A 8 -0.63 8.52 13.35
C ILE A 8 -1.26 9.17 14.57
N ARG A 9 -1.83 8.37 15.49
CA ARG A 9 -2.54 8.86 16.67
C ARG A 9 -1.63 9.54 17.70
N LYS A 10 -0.39 9.06 17.88
CA LYS A 10 0.52 9.47 18.97
C LYS A 10 1.90 9.91 18.50
N GLY A 11 2.21 9.71 17.21
CA GLY A 11 3.55 9.94 16.69
C GLY A 11 3.81 11.38 16.28
N ILE A 12 2.79 12.10 15.84
CA ILE A 12 2.92 13.44 15.27
C ILE A 12 2.89 14.52 16.35
N VAL A 13 2.03 14.33 17.35
CA VAL A 13 1.87 15.22 18.50
C VAL A 13 1.73 14.38 19.76
N ASP A 14 2.21 14.90 20.89
CA ASP A 14 1.92 14.30 22.20
C ASP A 14 0.49 14.65 22.63
N PRO A 15 -0.42 13.67 22.71
CA PRO A 15 -1.79 13.93 23.12
C PRO A 15 -1.89 14.51 24.55
N GLN A 16 -0.87 14.29 25.41
CA GLN A 16 -0.83 14.80 26.77
C GLN A 16 -0.85 16.34 26.83
N LEU A 17 -0.43 17.02 25.76
CA LEU A 17 -0.53 18.48 25.65
C LEU A 17 -1.97 19.01 25.69
N TYR A 18 -2.95 18.13 25.52
CA TYR A 18 -4.39 18.47 25.47
C TYR A 18 -5.19 17.89 26.64
N VAL A 19 -4.56 17.32 27.68
CA VAL A 19 -5.26 16.66 28.80
C VAL A 19 -6.31 17.58 29.45
N ASN A 20 -5.99 18.87 29.60
CA ASN A 20 -6.91 19.87 30.15
C ASN A 20 -7.81 20.53 29.08
N GLU A 21 -7.69 20.13 27.83
CA GLU A 21 -8.37 20.74 26.68
C GLU A 21 -8.91 19.65 25.74
N THR A 22 -9.58 18.64 26.30
CA THR A 22 -10.07 17.45 25.58
C THR A 22 -10.99 17.83 24.41
N ASN A 23 -11.80 18.86 24.56
CA ASN A 23 -12.68 19.36 23.50
C ASN A 23 -11.88 19.92 22.32
N ILE A 24 -10.79 20.66 22.57
CA ILE A 24 -9.92 21.19 21.51
C ILE A 24 -9.26 20.03 20.76
N PHE A 25 -8.82 18.98 21.47
CA PHE A 25 -8.25 17.80 20.84
C PHE A 25 -9.25 17.07 19.93
N VAL A 26 -10.49 16.85 20.39
CA VAL A 26 -11.55 16.19 19.61
C VAL A 26 -11.90 17.02 18.36
N ILE A 27 -12.13 18.33 18.52
CA ILE A 27 -12.45 19.24 17.42
C ILE A 27 -11.28 19.30 16.41
N GLY A 28 -10.04 19.33 16.91
CA GLY A 28 -8.83 19.34 16.08
C GLY A 28 -8.68 18.08 15.24
N MET A 29 -8.87 16.90 15.83
CA MET A 29 -8.84 15.63 15.09
C MET A 29 -9.98 15.52 14.07
N LEU A 30 -11.18 15.99 14.41
CA LEU A 30 -12.30 16.06 13.46
C LEU A 30 -12.00 17.03 12.31
N SER A 31 -11.45 18.20 12.61
CA SER A 31 -11.04 19.18 11.60
C SER A 31 -9.96 18.64 10.66
N ALA A 32 -8.99 17.88 11.19
CA ALA A 32 -7.98 17.21 10.40
C ALA A 32 -8.58 16.16 9.45
N LEU A 33 -9.56 15.37 9.91
CA LEU A 33 -10.28 14.41 9.07
C LEU A 33 -11.09 15.11 7.96
N LEU A 34 -11.78 16.18 8.28
CA LEU A 34 -12.58 16.96 7.32
C LEU A 34 -11.69 17.64 6.26
N ALA A 35 -10.60 18.27 6.68
CA ALA A 35 -9.64 18.90 5.77
C ALA A 35 -9.00 17.86 4.84
N GLY A 36 -8.52 16.74 5.41
CA GLY A 36 -7.94 15.65 4.65
C GLY A 36 -8.94 15.02 3.68
N GLY A 37 -10.15 14.72 4.14
CA GLY A 37 -11.23 14.17 3.32
C GLY A 37 -11.61 15.10 2.16
N THR A 38 -11.73 16.40 2.41
CA THR A 38 -12.03 17.41 1.37
C THR A 38 -10.93 17.46 0.31
N TRP A 39 -9.66 17.50 0.72
CA TRP A 39 -8.53 17.49 -0.21
C TRP A 39 -8.50 16.22 -1.06
N LEU A 40 -8.64 15.05 -0.43
CA LEU A 40 -8.66 13.77 -1.13
C LEU A 40 -9.83 13.65 -2.11
N TYR A 41 -10.99 14.19 -1.76
CA TYR A 41 -12.14 14.25 -2.65
C TYR A 41 -11.84 15.09 -3.90
N VAL A 42 -11.31 16.31 -3.72
CA VAL A 42 -10.92 17.20 -4.83
C VAL A 42 -9.85 16.56 -5.71
N ALA A 43 -8.82 15.95 -5.12
CA ALA A 43 -7.75 15.28 -5.87
C ALA A 43 -8.28 14.08 -6.67
N SER A 44 -9.16 13.28 -6.05
CA SER A 44 -9.77 12.10 -6.71
C SER A 44 -10.68 12.51 -7.87
N LEU A 45 -11.44 13.59 -7.74
CA LEU A 45 -12.24 14.14 -8.85
C LEU A 45 -11.38 14.52 -10.06
N ARG A 46 -10.16 15.01 -9.83
CA ARG A 46 -9.18 15.36 -10.88
C ARG A 46 -8.35 14.16 -11.34
N GLY A 47 -8.49 12.99 -10.70
CA GLY A 47 -7.71 11.80 -10.98
C GLY A 47 -6.23 11.95 -10.57
N TRP A 48 -5.92 12.80 -9.58
CA TRP A 48 -4.58 12.95 -9.06
C TRP A 48 -4.25 11.85 -8.06
N PRO A 49 -3.18 11.08 -8.26
CA PRO A 49 -2.74 10.06 -7.31
C PRO A 49 -1.94 10.72 -6.17
N VAL A 50 -2.66 11.34 -5.23
CA VAL A 50 -2.07 11.97 -4.04
C VAL A 50 -1.97 10.98 -2.87
N SER A 51 -1.15 11.31 -1.89
CA SER A 51 -0.94 10.48 -0.70
C SER A 51 -1.96 10.79 0.39
N THR A 52 -2.71 9.77 0.80
CA THR A 52 -3.61 9.83 1.95
C THR A 52 -2.83 10.07 3.25
N THR A 53 -1.64 9.47 3.37
CA THR A 53 -0.77 9.64 4.55
C THR A 53 -0.21 11.05 4.65
N HIS A 54 0.25 11.67 3.53
CA HIS A 54 0.65 13.07 3.53
C HIS A 54 -0.49 13.98 4.00
N THR A 55 -1.67 13.76 3.43
CA THR A 55 -2.86 14.55 3.70
C THR A 55 -3.20 14.54 5.19
N ILE A 56 -3.26 13.37 5.81
CA ILE A 56 -3.66 13.29 7.24
C ILE A 56 -2.55 13.78 8.17
N VAL A 57 -1.29 13.49 7.86
CA VAL A 57 -0.14 13.99 8.63
C VAL A 57 -0.09 15.51 8.58
N GLY A 58 -0.20 16.11 7.39
CA GLY A 58 -0.24 17.55 7.21
C GLY A 58 -1.43 18.22 7.90
N SER A 59 -2.61 17.59 7.84
CA SER A 59 -3.82 18.10 8.51
C SER A 59 -3.66 18.11 10.03
N ILE A 60 -3.08 17.06 10.63
CA ILE A 60 -2.80 17.02 12.07
C ILE A 60 -1.73 18.05 12.45
N ILE A 61 -0.66 18.17 11.68
CA ILE A 61 0.36 19.22 11.91
C ILE A 61 -0.28 20.60 11.88
N GLY A 62 -1.12 20.90 10.88
CA GLY A 62 -1.81 22.19 10.77
C GLY A 62 -2.68 22.50 12.00
N PHE A 63 -3.42 21.52 12.50
CA PHE A 63 -4.18 21.64 13.73
C PHE A 63 -3.27 21.98 14.93
N VAL A 64 -2.18 21.24 15.11
CA VAL A 64 -1.25 21.41 16.23
C VAL A 64 -0.56 22.77 16.18
N LEU A 65 -0.11 23.21 15.01
CA LEU A 65 0.53 24.52 14.81
C LEU A 65 -0.37 25.68 15.26
N ILE A 66 -1.67 25.59 14.95
CA ILE A 66 -2.64 26.65 15.31
C ILE A 66 -2.93 26.65 16.80
N THR A 67 -3.01 25.47 17.44
CA THR A 67 -3.48 25.35 18.83
C THR A 67 -2.36 25.37 19.86
N LYS A 68 -1.19 24.86 19.55
CA LYS A 68 -0.06 24.68 20.49
C LYS A 68 1.26 25.23 19.98
N GLY A 69 1.34 25.67 18.72
CA GLY A 69 2.55 26.22 18.13
C GLY A 69 3.53 25.16 17.59
N VAL A 70 4.65 25.66 17.06
CA VAL A 70 5.65 24.84 16.33
C VAL A 70 6.35 23.81 17.21
N ASP A 71 6.59 24.14 18.48
CA ASP A 71 7.32 23.28 19.41
C ASP A 71 6.54 22.05 19.88
N ALA A 72 5.22 22.06 19.69
CA ALA A 72 4.35 20.95 20.03
C ALA A 72 4.36 19.80 18.99
N VAL A 73 4.93 20.05 17.80
CA VAL A 73 5.05 19.04 16.74
C VAL A 73 6.30 18.19 16.96
N SER A 74 6.14 16.87 16.90
CA SER A 74 7.25 15.92 16.97
C SER A 74 8.06 15.88 15.67
N TRP A 75 8.79 16.94 15.34
CA TRP A 75 9.50 17.12 14.06
C TRP A 75 10.45 15.98 13.70
N GLY A 76 11.09 15.35 14.70
CA GLY A 76 11.93 14.17 14.47
C GLY A 76 11.14 12.98 13.89
N LYS A 77 9.93 12.75 14.39
CA LYS A 77 9.03 11.70 13.85
C LYS A 77 8.45 12.09 12.49
N VAL A 78 8.05 13.34 12.32
CA VAL A 78 7.59 13.88 11.03
C VAL A 78 8.69 13.74 9.98
N GLY A 79 9.95 14.06 10.32
CA GLY A 79 11.10 13.88 9.45
C GLY A 79 11.31 12.42 9.02
N ASN A 80 11.18 11.46 9.96
CA ASN A 80 11.26 10.04 9.63
C ASN A 80 10.12 9.57 8.70
N ILE A 81 8.91 10.09 8.92
CA ILE A 81 7.77 9.83 8.05
C ILE A 81 8.04 10.43 6.65
N ALA A 82 8.47 11.68 6.56
CA ALA A 82 8.80 12.33 5.29
C ALA A 82 9.93 11.61 4.55
N MET A 83 10.96 11.11 5.27
CA MET A 83 12.01 10.29 4.66
C MET A 83 11.46 9.01 4.05
N SER A 84 10.47 8.37 4.70
CA SER A 84 9.82 7.17 4.17
C SER A 84 9.08 7.43 2.86
N TRP A 85 8.61 8.65 2.62
CA TRP A 85 7.93 9.03 1.38
C TRP A 85 8.88 9.13 0.16
N VAL A 86 10.18 9.32 0.43
CA VAL A 86 11.23 9.30 -0.59
C VAL A 86 11.80 7.89 -0.76
N THR A 87 12.07 7.21 0.34
CA THR A 87 12.73 5.90 0.31
C THR A 87 11.81 4.79 -0.21
N SER A 88 10.50 4.85 0.11
CA SER A 88 9.56 3.80 -0.30
C SER A 88 9.37 3.71 -1.83
N PRO A 89 9.18 4.81 -2.61
CA PRO A 89 9.11 4.71 -4.06
C PRO A 89 10.44 4.28 -4.71
N LEU A 90 11.58 4.68 -4.15
CA LEU A 90 12.89 4.24 -4.62
C LEU A 90 13.08 2.74 -4.42
N PHE A 91 12.75 2.24 -3.24
CA PHE A 91 12.86 0.81 -2.93
C PHE A 91 11.90 -0.01 -3.81
N SER A 92 10.63 0.38 -3.89
CA SER A 92 9.64 -0.27 -4.75
C SER A 92 10.05 -0.23 -6.22
N GLY A 93 10.53 0.91 -6.72
CA GLY A 93 10.99 1.07 -8.10
C GLY A 93 12.18 0.17 -8.43
N THR A 94 13.16 0.10 -7.54
CA THR A 94 14.34 -0.78 -7.70
C THR A 94 13.92 -2.26 -7.70
N LEU A 95 13.05 -2.65 -6.79
CA LEU A 95 12.55 -4.02 -6.71
C LEU A 95 11.71 -4.38 -7.94
N ALA A 96 10.84 -3.47 -8.40
CA ALA A 96 10.02 -3.65 -9.60
C ALA A 96 10.88 -3.77 -10.87
N PHE A 97 11.90 -2.92 -11.00
CA PHE A 97 12.89 -3.02 -12.06
C PHE A 97 13.56 -4.40 -12.09
N GLY A 98 14.05 -4.86 -10.92
CA GLY A 98 14.71 -6.17 -10.81
C GLY A 98 13.78 -7.34 -11.13
N LEU A 99 12.52 -7.29 -10.64
CA LEU A 99 11.51 -8.32 -10.91
C LEU A 99 11.17 -8.40 -12.40
N TYR A 100 10.97 -7.25 -13.06
CA TYR A 100 10.67 -7.24 -14.48
C TYR A 100 11.86 -7.69 -15.33
N ILE A 101 13.09 -7.26 -15.03
CA ILE A 101 14.31 -7.75 -15.72
C ILE A 101 14.47 -9.26 -15.52
N SER A 102 14.16 -9.77 -14.33
CA SER A 102 14.15 -11.22 -14.07
C SER A 102 13.13 -11.94 -14.96
N ALA A 103 11.88 -11.46 -14.99
CA ALA A 103 10.84 -12.03 -15.84
C ALA A 103 11.19 -11.94 -17.33
N LYS A 104 11.75 -10.80 -17.76
CA LYS A 104 12.20 -10.59 -19.12
C LYS A 104 13.27 -11.62 -19.53
N LYS A 105 14.34 -11.74 -18.75
CA LYS A 105 15.46 -12.67 -19.04
C LYS A 105 15.06 -14.14 -18.92
N LEU A 106 14.23 -14.50 -17.95
CA LEU A 106 13.86 -15.89 -17.70
C LEU A 106 12.72 -16.38 -18.59
N ILE A 107 11.85 -15.47 -19.07
CA ILE A 107 10.63 -15.83 -19.78
C ILE A 107 10.55 -15.13 -21.15
N LEU A 108 10.45 -13.78 -21.16
CA LEU A 108 10.05 -13.04 -22.36
C LEU A 108 11.06 -13.09 -23.47
N ASP A 109 12.37 -13.00 -23.16
CA ASP A 109 13.47 -12.99 -24.13
C ASP A 109 13.99 -14.41 -24.48
N ARG A 110 13.30 -15.48 -24.05
CA ARG A 110 13.70 -16.86 -24.38
C ARG A 110 13.28 -17.25 -25.81
N SER A 111 14.03 -18.15 -26.40
CA SER A 111 13.70 -18.71 -27.72
C SER A 111 12.36 -19.42 -27.77
N ASN A 112 11.92 -19.99 -26.63
CA ASN A 112 10.58 -20.54 -26.44
C ASN A 112 9.95 -19.95 -25.18
N PRO A 113 9.38 -18.74 -25.28
CA PRO A 113 8.86 -18.01 -24.11
C PRO A 113 7.68 -18.72 -23.44
N GLY A 114 6.84 -19.47 -24.19
CA GLY A 114 5.71 -20.22 -23.64
C GLY A 114 6.16 -21.35 -22.71
N GLU A 115 7.18 -22.13 -23.09
CA GLU A 115 7.74 -23.16 -22.20
C GLU A 115 8.47 -22.55 -21.00
N ALA A 116 9.16 -21.44 -21.21
CA ALA A 116 9.78 -20.69 -20.13
C ALA A 116 8.72 -20.17 -19.14
N ALA A 117 7.58 -19.67 -19.61
CA ALA A 117 6.46 -19.25 -18.78
C ALA A 117 5.92 -20.39 -17.90
N ILE A 118 5.67 -21.58 -18.50
CA ILE A 118 5.22 -22.78 -17.77
C ILE A 118 6.24 -23.19 -16.69
N LYS A 119 7.53 -22.98 -16.94
CA LYS A 119 8.61 -23.33 -16.01
C LYS A 119 8.78 -22.33 -14.88
N TYR A 120 8.75 -21.02 -15.17
CA TYR A 120 9.16 -19.98 -14.22
C TYR A 120 8.02 -19.21 -13.56
N ILE A 121 6.82 -19.11 -14.16
CA ILE A 121 5.66 -18.44 -13.52
C ILE A 121 5.28 -19.11 -12.18
N PRO A 122 5.34 -20.45 -11.99
CA PRO A 122 5.11 -21.06 -10.68
C PRO A 122 6.02 -20.54 -9.58
N PHE A 123 7.26 -20.18 -9.90
CA PHE A 123 8.19 -19.55 -8.95
C PHE A 123 7.72 -18.16 -8.53
N TYR A 124 7.25 -17.33 -9.47
CA TYR A 124 6.69 -16.02 -9.14
C TYR A 124 5.39 -16.15 -8.33
N SER A 125 4.56 -17.15 -8.63
CA SER A 125 3.36 -17.44 -7.82
C SER A 125 3.73 -17.82 -6.38
N PHE A 126 4.78 -18.62 -6.20
CA PHE A 126 5.33 -18.96 -4.89
C PHE A 126 5.74 -17.69 -4.14
N LEU A 127 6.47 -16.75 -4.78
CA LEU A 127 6.89 -15.50 -4.15
C LEU A 127 5.69 -14.63 -3.72
N VAL A 128 4.67 -14.49 -4.57
CA VAL A 128 3.43 -13.77 -4.22
C VAL A 128 2.77 -14.40 -3.01
N ALA A 129 2.59 -15.73 -3.04
CA ALA A 129 1.98 -16.47 -1.94
C ALA A 129 2.79 -16.34 -0.64
N ALA A 130 4.13 -16.29 -0.72
CA ALA A 130 5.00 -16.11 0.44
C ALA A 130 4.78 -14.75 1.10
N VAL A 131 4.69 -13.67 0.31
CA VAL A 131 4.41 -12.33 0.83
C VAL A 131 3.02 -12.26 1.49
N ILE A 132 1.98 -12.81 0.83
CA ILE A 132 0.62 -12.85 1.38
C ILE A 132 0.58 -13.67 2.68
N SER A 133 1.21 -14.84 2.68
CA SER A 133 1.25 -15.74 3.85
C SER A 133 1.93 -15.11 5.04
N LEU A 134 3.04 -14.40 4.81
CA LEU A 134 3.76 -13.67 5.87
C LEU A 134 2.85 -12.66 6.56
N VAL A 135 2.13 -11.85 5.77
CA VAL A 135 1.21 -10.84 6.32
C VAL A 135 0.06 -11.48 7.07
N THR A 136 -0.54 -12.51 6.46
CA THR A 136 -1.68 -13.23 7.04
C THR A 136 -1.29 -13.87 8.37
N ALA A 137 -0.17 -14.59 8.41
CA ALA A 137 0.28 -15.28 9.61
C ALA A 137 0.67 -14.31 10.73
N ARG A 138 1.41 -13.24 10.39
CA ARG A 138 1.93 -12.30 11.40
C ARG A 138 0.92 -11.28 11.90
N LYS A 139 -0.02 -10.85 11.05
CA LYS A 139 -0.96 -9.78 11.38
C LYS A 139 -2.43 -10.20 11.26
N GLY A 140 -2.79 -10.95 10.22
CA GLY A 140 -4.18 -11.33 9.98
C GLY A 140 -4.72 -12.24 11.09
N LEU A 141 -4.05 -13.33 11.35
CA LEU A 141 -4.51 -14.37 12.29
C LEU A 141 -4.40 -13.95 13.75
N LYS A 142 -3.47 -13.06 14.09
CA LYS A 142 -3.37 -12.48 15.44
C LYS A 142 -4.66 -11.73 15.85
N HIS A 143 -5.34 -11.09 14.90
CA HIS A 143 -6.61 -10.39 15.18
C HIS A 143 -7.80 -11.32 15.44
N VAL A 144 -7.71 -12.59 15.05
CA VAL A 144 -8.72 -13.61 15.35
C VAL A 144 -8.28 -14.56 16.46
N GLY A 145 -7.25 -14.18 17.23
CA GLY A 145 -6.79 -14.90 18.41
C GLY A 145 -5.87 -16.09 18.11
N VAL A 146 -5.38 -16.24 16.87
CA VAL A 146 -4.41 -17.28 16.50
C VAL A 146 -3.02 -16.66 16.45
N GLU A 147 -2.16 -17.02 17.40
CA GLU A 147 -0.77 -16.60 17.45
C GLU A 147 0.14 -17.79 17.05
N PHE A 148 0.91 -17.59 16.00
CA PHE A 148 1.93 -18.54 15.58
C PHE A 148 3.28 -18.17 16.16
N SER A 149 4.04 -19.17 16.59
CA SER A 149 5.47 -19.05 16.82
C SER A 149 6.22 -18.77 15.51
N ASP A 150 7.45 -18.27 15.59
CA ASP A 150 8.25 -17.97 14.38
C ASP A 150 8.42 -19.17 13.47
N ASN A 151 8.63 -20.36 14.04
CA ASN A 151 8.77 -21.61 13.27
C ASN A 151 7.48 -22.00 12.56
N GLU A 152 6.32 -21.86 13.21
CA GLU A 152 5.02 -22.13 12.60
C GLU A 152 4.71 -21.15 11.46
N VAL A 153 5.08 -19.87 11.61
CA VAL A 153 4.96 -18.88 10.52
C VAL A 153 5.79 -19.30 9.32
N TYR A 154 7.07 -19.66 9.50
CA TYR A 154 7.92 -20.11 8.40
C TYR A 154 7.40 -21.38 7.75
N LEU A 155 6.93 -22.34 8.54
CA LEU A 155 6.33 -23.57 8.04
C LEU A 155 5.05 -23.29 7.24
N PHE A 156 4.17 -22.42 7.75
CA PHE A 156 2.96 -22.01 7.06
C PHE A 156 3.28 -21.34 5.71
N ILE A 157 4.24 -20.42 5.68
CA ILE A 157 4.71 -19.75 4.45
C ILE A 157 5.22 -20.81 3.46
N ALA A 158 6.11 -21.71 3.91
CA ALA A 158 6.71 -22.71 3.04
C ALA A 158 5.66 -23.64 2.43
N ILE A 159 4.74 -24.18 3.25
CA ILE A 159 3.69 -25.09 2.79
C ILE A 159 2.73 -24.39 1.84
N PHE A 160 2.15 -23.26 2.26
CA PHE A 160 1.13 -22.56 1.47
C PHE A 160 1.69 -22.07 0.14
N SER A 161 2.89 -21.48 0.16
CA SER A 161 3.52 -20.97 -1.07
C SER A 161 3.91 -22.09 -2.03
N SER A 162 4.35 -23.24 -1.49
CA SER A 162 4.63 -24.43 -2.30
C SER A 162 3.36 -24.98 -2.94
N LEU A 163 2.25 -25.06 -2.20
CA LEU A 163 0.96 -25.49 -2.75
C LEU A 163 0.47 -24.56 -3.87
N VAL A 164 0.59 -23.26 -3.69
CA VAL A 164 0.23 -22.28 -4.74
C VAL A 164 1.13 -22.43 -5.97
N GLY A 165 2.44 -22.58 -5.78
CA GLY A 165 3.38 -22.80 -6.88
C GLY A 165 3.08 -24.08 -7.65
N LEU A 166 2.80 -25.20 -6.94
CA LEU A 166 2.42 -26.47 -7.54
C LEU A 166 1.08 -26.37 -8.28
N ALA A 167 0.07 -25.75 -7.68
CA ALA A 167 -1.23 -25.52 -8.32
C ALA A 167 -1.08 -24.70 -9.61
N THR A 168 -0.27 -23.64 -9.59
CA THR A 168 0.05 -22.84 -10.76
C THR A 168 0.77 -23.68 -11.83
N SER A 169 1.74 -24.50 -11.43
CA SER A 169 2.45 -25.39 -12.35
C SER A 169 1.51 -26.38 -13.03
N PHE A 170 0.62 -26.99 -12.25
CA PHE A 170 -0.39 -27.92 -12.77
C PHE A 170 -1.34 -27.21 -13.74
N PHE A 171 -1.85 -26.03 -13.37
CA PHE A 171 -2.75 -25.25 -14.22
C PHE A 171 -2.10 -24.88 -15.55
N LEU A 172 -0.86 -24.35 -15.54
CA LEU A 172 -0.16 -23.92 -16.75
C LEU A 172 0.16 -25.10 -17.67
N ARG A 173 0.52 -26.27 -17.11
CA ARG A 173 0.78 -27.48 -17.88
C ARG A 173 -0.48 -28.01 -18.57
N ASN A 174 -1.62 -27.98 -17.88
CA ASN A 174 -2.90 -28.40 -18.46
C ASN A 174 -3.42 -27.45 -19.51
N ASN A 175 -3.01 -26.16 -19.47
CA ASN A 175 -3.38 -25.14 -20.45
C ASN A 175 -2.22 -24.81 -21.40
N LYS A 176 -1.28 -25.73 -21.61
CA LYS A 176 -0.06 -25.52 -22.41
C LYS A 176 -0.37 -24.95 -23.80
N GLU A 177 -1.37 -25.48 -24.50
CA GLU A 177 -1.75 -24.98 -25.82
C GLU A 177 -2.15 -23.51 -25.84
N GLN A 178 -2.88 -23.06 -24.81
CA GLN A 178 -3.27 -21.66 -24.67
C GLN A 178 -2.05 -20.77 -24.38
N ILE A 179 -1.12 -21.23 -23.54
CA ILE A 179 0.10 -20.49 -23.19
C ILE A 179 1.06 -20.37 -24.39
N MET A 180 1.07 -21.38 -25.27
CA MET A 180 1.90 -21.39 -26.48
C MET A 180 1.35 -20.56 -27.62
N ARG A 181 0.09 -20.10 -27.54
CA ARG A 181 -0.51 -19.20 -28.55
C ARG A 181 0.00 -17.76 -28.38
N GLU A 182 -0.15 -16.96 -29.41
CA GLU A 182 0.10 -15.52 -29.35
C GLU A 182 -0.71 -14.87 -28.21
N GLY A 183 -0.05 -14.07 -27.37
CA GLY A 183 -0.67 -13.46 -26.18
C GLY A 183 -0.79 -14.40 -24.96
N GLY A 184 -0.50 -15.71 -25.10
CA GLY A 184 -0.67 -16.69 -24.00
C GLY A 184 0.24 -16.43 -22.81
N ILE A 185 1.41 -15.85 -23.02
CA ILE A 185 2.33 -15.46 -21.94
C ILE A 185 1.76 -14.32 -21.11
N GLU A 186 1.25 -13.28 -21.76
CA GLU A 186 0.62 -12.15 -21.05
C GLU A 186 -0.69 -12.58 -20.37
N PHE A 187 -1.41 -13.57 -20.92
CA PHE A 187 -2.53 -14.21 -20.24
C PHE A 187 -2.07 -14.89 -18.94
N ALA A 188 -0.97 -15.65 -18.96
CA ALA A 188 -0.43 -16.31 -17.77
C ALA A 188 0.03 -15.30 -16.72
N PHE A 189 0.70 -14.19 -17.13
CA PHE A 189 1.01 -13.08 -16.24
C PHE A 189 -0.25 -12.35 -15.75
N GLY A 190 -1.31 -12.28 -16.55
CA GLY A 190 -2.59 -11.70 -16.16
C GLY A 190 -3.22 -12.43 -14.98
N LEU A 191 -3.18 -13.76 -14.96
CA LEU A 191 -3.63 -14.56 -13.82
C LEU A 191 -2.80 -14.28 -12.56
N LEU A 192 -1.48 -14.21 -12.73
CA LEU A 192 -0.57 -13.87 -11.64
C LEU A 192 -0.80 -12.45 -11.13
N MET A 193 -1.06 -11.50 -12.04
CA MET A 193 -1.37 -10.10 -11.72
C MET A 193 -2.67 -9.97 -10.91
N ILE A 194 -3.70 -10.76 -11.18
CA ILE A 194 -4.94 -10.75 -10.37
C ILE A 194 -4.62 -11.10 -8.90
N VAL A 195 -3.76 -12.09 -8.68
CA VAL A 195 -3.35 -12.49 -7.33
C VAL A 195 -2.48 -11.42 -6.67
N SER A 196 -1.51 -10.85 -7.41
CA SER A 196 -0.66 -9.77 -6.89
C SER A 196 -1.45 -8.48 -6.63
N ALA A 197 -2.42 -8.13 -7.49
CA ALA A 197 -3.33 -7.01 -7.29
C ALA A 197 -4.17 -7.19 -6.03
N SER A 198 -4.67 -8.39 -5.78
CA SER A 198 -5.41 -8.73 -4.55
C SER A 198 -4.53 -8.58 -3.31
N ALA A 199 -3.27 -9.05 -3.38
CA ALA A 199 -2.28 -8.88 -2.32
C ALA A 199 -1.96 -7.41 -2.08
N MET A 200 -1.77 -6.64 -3.15
CA MET A 200 -1.54 -5.21 -3.08
C MET A 200 -2.73 -4.47 -2.48
N ALA A 201 -3.96 -4.79 -2.88
CA ALA A 201 -5.18 -4.19 -2.34
C ALA A 201 -5.30 -4.45 -0.83
N PHE A 202 -4.99 -5.67 -0.38
CA PHE A 202 -4.95 -6.03 1.05
C PHE A 202 -3.86 -5.25 1.80
N ALA A 203 -2.64 -5.20 1.28
CA ALA A 203 -1.52 -4.47 1.88
C ALA A 203 -1.81 -2.97 1.97
N HIS A 204 -2.32 -2.38 0.89
CA HIS A 204 -2.74 -0.99 0.78
C HIS A 204 -3.84 -0.66 1.80
N GLY A 205 -4.96 -1.39 1.77
CA GLY A 205 -6.07 -1.17 2.71
C GLY A 205 -5.64 -1.33 4.16
N SER A 206 -4.78 -2.30 4.46
CA SER A 206 -4.21 -2.49 5.81
C SER A 206 -3.37 -1.30 6.28
N ASN A 207 -2.67 -0.60 5.39
CA ASN A 207 -1.90 0.60 5.72
C ASN A 207 -2.81 1.83 5.78
N ASP A 208 -3.57 2.07 4.72
CA ASP A 208 -4.25 3.35 4.51
C ASP A 208 -5.53 3.52 5.34
N VAL A 209 -6.19 2.43 5.75
CA VAL A 209 -7.29 2.55 6.71
C VAL A 209 -6.86 3.28 7.99
N ALA A 210 -5.60 3.14 8.38
CA ALA A 210 -5.05 3.80 9.55
C ALA A 210 -5.10 5.34 9.47
N ASN A 211 -5.05 5.92 8.28
CA ASN A 211 -5.11 7.36 8.06
C ASN A 211 -6.47 7.94 8.48
N ALA A 212 -7.55 7.21 8.26
CA ALA A 212 -8.90 7.59 8.68
C ALA A 212 -9.19 7.20 10.13
N ILE A 213 -8.87 5.95 10.50
CA ILE A 213 -9.22 5.44 11.82
C ILE A 213 -8.30 5.93 12.95
N GLY A 214 -7.09 6.41 12.64
CA GLY A 214 -6.18 6.97 13.65
C GLY A 214 -6.81 8.14 14.41
N PRO A 215 -7.14 9.24 13.75
CA PRO A 215 -7.83 10.36 14.36
C PRO A 215 -9.22 10.01 14.88
N LEU A 216 -10.00 9.18 14.15
CA LEU A 216 -11.32 8.76 14.60
C LEU A 216 -11.27 7.95 15.91
N ALA A 217 -10.32 7.02 16.04
CA ALA A 217 -10.14 6.26 17.26
C ALA A 217 -9.69 7.14 18.44
N ALA A 218 -8.92 8.20 18.16
CA ALA A 218 -8.56 9.18 19.18
C ALA A 218 -9.79 9.94 19.68
N ILE A 219 -10.67 10.38 18.77
CA ILE A 219 -11.95 11.04 19.11
C ILE A 219 -12.83 10.12 19.94
N VAL A 220 -13.10 8.91 19.46
CA VAL A 220 -13.96 7.93 20.13
C VAL A 220 -13.43 7.62 21.53
N SER A 221 -12.11 7.41 21.68
CA SER A 221 -11.50 7.15 22.99
C SER A 221 -11.77 8.28 23.99
N VAL A 222 -11.64 9.54 23.56
CA VAL A 222 -11.90 10.68 24.46
C VAL A 222 -13.40 10.83 24.78
N VAL A 223 -14.27 10.60 23.80
CA VAL A 223 -15.74 10.69 24.02
C VAL A 223 -16.21 9.60 24.96
N ASP A 224 -15.67 8.38 24.86
CA ASP A 224 -16.08 7.25 25.69
C ASP A 224 -15.52 7.32 27.12
N THR A 225 -14.30 7.83 27.30
CA THR A 225 -13.63 7.81 28.61
C THR A 225 -13.60 9.17 29.32
N GLY A 226 -13.84 10.26 28.58
CA GLY A 226 -13.63 11.63 29.07
C GLY A 226 -12.17 12.04 29.17
N GLU A 227 -11.23 11.12 28.89
CA GLU A 227 -9.79 11.32 29.10
C GLU A 227 -8.99 11.05 27.82
N ILE A 228 -7.86 11.75 27.68
CA ILE A 228 -6.90 11.48 26.62
C ILE A 228 -6.03 10.28 27.03
N GLY A 229 -6.52 9.08 26.71
CA GLY A 229 -5.88 7.82 27.08
C GLY A 229 -4.74 7.41 26.14
N SER A 230 -3.70 6.81 26.74
CA SER A 230 -2.55 6.32 25.97
C SER A 230 -2.77 4.97 25.29
N LYS A 231 -3.73 4.14 25.73
CA LYS A 231 -3.83 2.71 25.36
C LYS A 231 -5.23 2.20 25.04
N ALA A 232 -6.19 3.05 24.66
CA ALA A 232 -7.50 2.54 24.27
C ALA A 232 -7.38 1.63 23.04
N ALA A 233 -7.89 0.41 23.17
CA ALA A 233 -8.02 -0.51 22.03
C ALA A 233 -8.93 0.13 20.98
N ILE A 234 -8.60 -0.06 19.71
CA ILE A 234 -9.43 0.43 18.61
C ILE A 234 -10.70 -0.43 18.57
N SER A 235 -11.85 0.18 18.76
CA SER A 235 -13.12 -0.54 18.69
C SER A 235 -13.35 -1.16 17.31
N PRO A 236 -13.84 -2.42 17.22
CA PRO A 236 -14.05 -3.10 15.93
C PRO A 236 -14.96 -2.33 14.97
N TRP A 237 -15.97 -1.60 15.48
CA TRP A 237 -16.86 -0.80 14.63
C TRP A 237 -16.13 0.37 13.94
N VAL A 238 -15.10 0.96 14.57
CA VAL A 238 -14.26 2.02 13.97
C VAL A 238 -13.50 1.46 12.77
N LEU A 239 -12.92 0.26 12.92
CA LEU A 239 -12.26 -0.45 11.82
C LEU A 239 -13.24 -0.74 10.68
N PHE A 240 -14.43 -1.18 11.00
CA PHE A 240 -15.49 -1.51 10.04
C PHE A 240 -15.94 -0.29 9.23
N ILE A 241 -16.19 0.84 9.88
CA ILE A 241 -16.53 2.10 9.19
C ILE A 241 -15.39 2.56 8.28
N GLY A 242 -14.14 2.49 8.75
CA GLY A 242 -12.98 2.83 7.93
C GLY A 242 -12.88 1.94 6.68
N GLY A 243 -13.11 0.63 6.83
CA GLY A 243 -13.14 -0.31 5.71
C GLY A 243 -14.25 -0.03 4.70
N ILE A 244 -15.48 0.21 5.17
CA ILE A 244 -16.60 0.60 4.30
C ILE A 244 -16.30 1.90 3.56
N GLY A 245 -15.71 2.89 4.24
CA GLY A 245 -15.35 4.17 3.64
C GLY A 245 -14.36 3.99 2.48
N ILE A 246 -13.33 3.14 2.64
CA ILE A 246 -12.39 2.82 1.56
C ILE A 246 -13.11 2.16 0.38
N VAL A 247 -13.96 1.16 0.62
CA VAL A 247 -14.72 0.47 -0.44
C VAL A 247 -15.61 1.44 -1.19
N PHE A 248 -16.33 2.30 -0.48
CA PHE A 248 -17.20 3.31 -1.09
C PHE A 248 -16.41 4.33 -1.92
N GLY A 249 -15.30 4.85 -1.38
CA GLY A 249 -14.43 5.79 -2.08
C GLY A 249 -13.83 5.17 -3.36
N LEU A 250 -13.38 3.93 -3.29
CA LEU A 250 -12.84 3.20 -4.43
C LEU A 250 -13.91 2.96 -5.51
N ALA A 251 -15.10 2.53 -5.11
CA ALA A 251 -16.21 2.25 -6.03
C ALA A 251 -16.68 3.50 -6.77
N THR A 252 -16.66 4.67 -6.11
CA THR A 252 -17.19 5.92 -6.69
C THR A 252 -16.14 6.71 -7.47
N LEU A 253 -14.93 6.87 -6.95
CA LEU A 253 -13.91 7.77 -7.50
C LEU A 253 -12.62 7.06 -7.93
N GLY A 254 -12.40 5.83 -7.50
CA GLY A 254 -11.14 5.12 -7.70
C GLY A 254 -10.75 4.94 -9.17
N SER A 255 -11.72 4.73 -10.05
CA SER A 255 -11.49 4.51 -11.49
C SER A 255 -10.70 5.65 -12.16
N ARG A 256 -10.87 6.89 -11.72
CA ARG A 256 -10.17 8.07 -12.27
C ARG A 256 -8.68 8.05 -11.93
N VAL A 257 -8.36 7.70 -10.69
CA VAL A 257 -6.97 7.60 -10.21
C VAL A 257 -6.28 6.39 -10.80
N ILE A 258 -6.96 5.22 -10.82
CA ILE A 258 -6.46 3.98 -11.43
C ILE A 258 -6.08 4.22 -12.89
N LYS A 259 -6.92 4.91 -13.67
CA LYS A 259 -6.63 5.26 -15.06
C LYS A 259 -5.37 6.12 -15.21
N THR A 260 -5.15 7.06 -14.29
CA THR A 260 -3.95 7.91 -14.31
C THR A 260 -2.69 7.09 -14.06
N VAL A 261 -2.67 6.25 -13.03
CA VAL A 261 -1.51 5.42 -12.67
C VAL A 261 -1.24 4.34 -13.73
N GLY A 262 -2.29 3.63 -14.17
CA GLY A 262 -2.14 2.47 -15.06
C GLY A 262 -1.94 2.80 -16.53
N ARG A 263 -2.22 4.03 -16.98
CA ARG A 263 -2.16 4.38 -18.41
C ARG A 263 -1.34 5.63 -18.73
N LYS A 264 -1.18 6.58 -17.78
CA LYS A 264 -0.53 7.86 -18.08
C LYS A 264 0.96 7.90 -17.70
N ILE A 265 1.46 6.97 -16.91
CA ILE A 265 2.89 6.90 -16.55
C ILE A 265 3.64 6.07 -17.59
N THR A 266 3.14 4.85 -17.83
CA THR A 266 3.60 3.92 -18.88
C THR A 266 2.44 3.00 -19.25
N ALA A 267 2.45 2.47 -20.48
CA ALA A 267 1.46 1.46 -20.88
C ALA A 267 1.82 0.11 -20.24
N LEU A 268 1.10 -0.24 -19.18
CA LEU A 268 1.30 -1.49 -18.45
C LEU A 268 0.73 -2.67 -19.25
N THR A 269 1.58 -3.68 -19.47
CA THR A 269 1.17 -5.04 -19.82
C THR A 269 0.98 -5.86 -18.54
N PRO A 270 0.33 -7.03 -18.57
CA PRO A 270 0.21 -7.89 -17.38
C PRO A 270 1.55 -8.23 -16.72
N SER A 271 2.61 -8.49 -17.50
CA SER A 271 3.95 -8.78 -16.97
C SER A 271 4.58 -7.58 -16.24
N LEU A 272 4.41 -6.36 -16.77
CA LEU A 272 4.82 -5.11 -16.12
C LEU A 272 3.99 -4.83 -14.87
N GLY A 273 2.65 -4.98 -14.99
CA GLY A 273 1.71 -4.79 -13.89
C GLY A 273 2.02 -5.69 -12.70
N PHE A 274 2.17 -6.99 -12.95
CA PHE A 274 2.60 -7.96 -11.94
C PHE A 274 3.87 -7.51 -11.20
N SER A 275 4.91 -7.13 -11.95
CA SER A 275 6.20 -6.75 -11.36
C SER A 275 6.10 -5.49 -10.51
N ALA A 276 5.33 -4.49 -10.95
CA ALA A 276 5.07 -3.26 -10.20
C ALA A 276 4.25 -3.53 -8.93
N GLU A 277 3.17 -4.31 -9.03
CA GLU A 277 2.29 -4.64 -7.91
C GLU A 277 2.99 -5.47 -6.85
N MET A 278 3.74 -6.50 -7.25
CA MET A 278 4.49 -7.36 -6.34
C MET A 278 5.54 -6.58 -5.56
N ALA A 279 6.31 -5.72 -6.24
CA ALA A 279 7.29 -4.85 -5.60
C ALA A 279 6.64 -3.89 -4.61
N THR A 280 5.51 -3.28 -5.02
CA THR A 280 4.76 -2.35 -4.19
C THR A 280 4.19 -3.05 -2.97
N ALA A 281 3.51 -4.19 -3.16
CA ALA A 281 2.94 -4.96 -2.05
C ALA A 281 4.01 -5.37 -1.04
N SER A 282 5.16 -5.88 -1.51
CA SER A 282 6.29 -6.26 -0.66
C SER A 282 6.81 -5.07 0.16
N THR A 283 6.96 -3.89 -0.47
CA THR A 283 7.41 -2.66 0.19
C THR A 283 6.42 -2.17 1.23
N VAL A 284 5.11 -2.13 0.89
CA VAL A 284 4.05 -1.70 1.80
C VAL A 284 3.93 -2.65 3.00
N VAL A 285 4.05 -3.95 2.76
CA VAL A 285 4.03 -4.97 3.81
C VAL A 285 5.19 -4.79 4.78
N ALA A 286 6.41 -4.66 4.26
CA ALA A 286 7.60 -4.45 5.08
C ALA A 286 7.47 -3.17 5.94
N ALA A 287 7.04 -2.06 5.35
CA ALA A 287 6.83 -0.81 6.07
C ALA A 287 5.71 -0.92 7.11
N SER A 288 4.60 -1.56 6.77
CA SER A 288 3.51 -1.80 7.73
C SER A 288 3.92 -2.70 8.89
N TYR A 289 4.83 -3.66 8.64
CA TYR A 289 5.40 -4.50 9.69
C TYR A 289 6.25 -3.68 10.67
N LEU A 290 7.01 -2.73 10.16
CA LEU A 290 7.84 -1.82 10.94
C LEU A 290 7.05 -0.65 11.57
N GLY A 291 5.75 -0.55 11.32
CA GLY A 291 4.90 0.53 11.83
C GLY A 291 5.10 1.89 11.14
N PHE A 292 5.77 1.92 9.98
CA PHE A 292 5.97 3.16 9.24
C PHE A 292 4.73 3.52 8.40
N PRO A 293 4.16 4.72 8.60
CA PRO A 293 3.10 5.26 7.77
C PRO A 293 3.69 5.79 6.45
N ILE A 294 3.94 4.87 5.52
CA ILE A 294 4.43 5.21 4.18
C ILE A 294 3.30 5.70 3.28
N SER A 295 3.67 6.33 2.17
CA SER A 295 2.73 6.60 1.08
C SER A 295 2.63 5.40 0.15
N THR A 296 1.52 4.67 0.21
CA THR A 296 1.23 3.56 -0.69
C THR A 296 1.14 4.04 -2.14
N THR A 297 0.61 5.24 -2.39
CA THR A 297 0.55 5.88 -3.72
C THR A 297 1.95 6.16 -4.27
N HIS A 298 2.86 6.74 -3.47
CA HIS A 298 4.25 6.97 -3.91
C HIS A 298 4.97 5.67 -4.20
N THR A 299 4.76 4.68 -3.34
CA THR A 299 5.34 3.34 -3.49
C THR A 299 4.89 2.68 -4.80
N LEU A 300 3.58 2.75 -5.13
CA LEU A 300 3.04 2.21 -6.37
C LEU A 300 3.57 2.96 -7.60
N VAL A 301 3.57 4.29 -7.57
CA VAL A 301 4.11 5.10 -8.67
C VAL A 301 5.59 4.80 -8.88
N GLY A 302 6.36 4.65 -7.79
CA GLY A 302 7.75 4.21 -7.84
C GLY A 302 7.90 2.86 -8.54
N GLY A 303 7.06 1.86 -8.19
CA GLY A 303 7.02 0.55 -8.84
C GLY A 303 6.72 0.65 -10.34
N VAL A 304 5.73 1.47 -10.73
CA VAL A 304 5.37 1.69 -12.14
C VAL A 304 6.49 2.39 -12.91
N ILE A 305 7.16 3.37 -12.32
CA ILE A 305 8.35 4.00 -12.92
C ILE A 305 9.48 2.98 -13.07
N GLY A 306 9.71 2.14 -12.06
CA GLY A 306 10.75 1.11 -12.08
C GLY A 306 10.58 0.12 -13.23
N VAL A 307 9.37 -0.40 -13.46
CA VAL A 307 9.11 -1.29 -14.61
C VAL A 307 9.18 -0.54 -15.94
N GLY A 308 8.74 0.71 -15.99
CA GLY A 308 8.86 1.56 -17.17
C GLY A 308 10.32 1.77 -17.57
N LEU A 309 11.20 2.06 -16.60
CA LEU A 309 12.65 2.15 -16.84
C LEU A 309 13.25 0.81 -17.30
N ALA A 310 12.80 -0.30 -16.74
CA ALA A 310 13.27 -1.63 -17.14
C ALA A 310 12.83 -2.02 -18.56
N LYS A 311 11.69 -1.49 -19.03
CA LYS A 311 11.22 -1.64 -20.41
C LYS A 311 11.99 -0.74 -21.38
N GLY A 312 12.37 0.46 -20.93
CA GLY A 312 13.09 1.50 -21.67
C GLY A 312 12.54 2.88 -21.29
N ALA A 313 13.42 3.83 -21.03
CA ALA A 313 13.04 5.16 -20.56
C ALA A 313 12.11 5.92 -21.54
N GLU A 314 12.17 5.59 -22.82
CA GLU A 314 11.32 6.12 -23.90
C GLU A 314 9.85 5.74 -23.74
N HIS A 315 9.53 4.74 -22.94
CA HIS A 315 8.17 4.31 -22.63
C HIS A 315 7.55 5.07 -21.45
N LEU A 316 8.29 5.97 -20.81
CA LEU A 316 7.81 6.78 -19.68
C LEU A 316 7.31 8.16 -20.14
N ASP A 317 6.13 8.53 -19.71
CA ASP A 317 5.63 9.92 -19.84
C ASP A 317 6.15 10.78 -18.69
N PHE A 318 7.33 11.38 -18.89
CA PHE A 318 7.95 12.28 -17.90
C PHE A 318 7.09 13.51 -17.58
N ALA A 319 6.23 13.97 -18.50
CA ALA A 319 5.33 15.08 -18.24
C ALA A 319 4.26 14.70 -17.22
N SER A 320 3.70 13.49 -17.33
CA SER A 320 2.77 12.94 -16.34
C SER A 320 3.45 12.67 -15.01
N ILE A 321 4.65 12.12 -14.99
CA ILE A 321 5.43 11.89 -13.76
C ILE A 321 5.68 13.22 -13.03
N LYS A 322 6.12 14.26 -13.72
CA LYS A 322 6.33 15.60 -13.13
C LYS A 322 5.05 16.16 -12.52
N ARG A 323 3.90 16.04 -13.18
CA ARG A 323 2.60 16.47 -12.66
C ARG A 323 2.19 15.71 -11.39
N ILE A 324 2.46 14.40 -11.35
CA ILE A 324 2.18 13.56 -10.18
C ILE A 324 3.06 14.01 -9.01
N ILE A 325 4.37 14.16 -9.23
CA ILE A 325 5.31 14.62 -8.19
C ILE A 325 4.90 16.03 -7.70
N ALA A 326 4.53 16.95 -8.61
CA ALA A 326 4.05 18.26 -8.23
C ALA A 326 2.79 18.18 -7.34
N SER A 327 1.86 17.26 -7.63
CA SER A 327 0.68 17.05 -6.79
C SER A 327 1.02 16.58 -5.37
N TRP A 328 2.13 15.86 -5.20
CA TRP A 328 2.61 15.41 -3.88
C TRP A 328 3.16 16.58 -3.06
N LEU A 329 3.83 17.55 -3.72
CA LEU A 329 4.34 18.75 -3.05
C LEU A 329 3.23 19.69 -2.59
N VAL A 330 2.10 19.69 -3.30
CA VAL A 330 0.91 20.51 -2.95
C VAL A 330 0.07 19.83 -1.85
N THR A 331 0.17 18.53 -1.73
CA THR A 331 -0.54 17.75 -0.70
C THR A 331 0.05 17.96 0.69
#